data_9c36294eb791eb7cc219947c0db0dc4b
#
_entry.id   9c36294eb791eb7cc219947c0db0dc4b
#
_cell.length_a   1.000
_cell.length_b   1.000
_cell.length_c   1.000
_cell.angle_alpha   90.00
_cell.angle_beta   90.00
_cell.angle_gamma   90.00
#
_symmetry.space_group_name_H-M   'P 1'
#
loop_
_entity.id
_entity.type
_entity.pdbx_description
1 polymer ?
#
loop_
_entity_poly.entity_id
_entity_poly.type
_entity_poly.pdbx_seq_one_letter_code
_entity_poly.pdbx_strand_id
1 'polypeptide(L)'
;TGVQTCALPILEKGLKDAGYHYINVDDGFFGKRDDNGIMFTNEKRFPNGMKPVADHIHSLGMKAGIYTDAGNNTCGSIWDNDLAGVGAGIYGHEPQDAQLYFGDWGFDFIKIDYCGGDVLGLDEEERYTSIRNSIDKVNKNVSVNICRWAFPGTWAKDVATSWRISGDINAHWGSLKYVVRKNLYLSAYAGNGHYNDMDMMVIGFRDNSKVGGKGLTPTEEEAHFGLWCIMSSPLLIGCNLENLPDSSLQLLTNKELIALNQDPLGLQAYVAQHENEGYVLVKDIEQKRGNVRAVALYNPSDTLCSFSVPFTSLEFGGNVKVRDLARQNDLGNFSDVFERTLPPHSAMFLRMEGETRLEPTLYEAEWAYLPLFNDLGKNPKGIIYAHDKDASGKMKIGFLGGK
;
A
#
# COMPACT_ATOMS: atom_id res chain seq x y z
N THR A 1 -13.88 17.33 -16.97
CA THR A 1 -14.16 17.23 -15.55
C THR A 1 -13.03 16.50 -14.84
N GLY A 2 -13.13 16.11 -13.58
CA GLY A 2 -12.01 15.69 -12.74
C GLY A 2 -11.00 14.69 -13.33
N VAL A 3 -11.40 13.74 -14.17
CA VAL A 3 -10.46 12.79 -14.80
C VAL A 3 -9.56 13.47 -15.84
N GLN A 4 -10.09 14.40 -16.64
CA GLN A 4 -9.27 15.19 -17.57
C GLN A 4 -8.30 16.11 -16.82
N THR A 5 -8.73 16.63 -15.67
CA THR A 5 -7.93 17.51 -14.81
C THR A 5 -6.77 16.75 -14.14
N CYS A 6 -6.90 15.44 -13.86
CA CYS A 6 -5.81 14.63 -13.29
C CYS A 6 -4.89 14.02 -14.37
N ALA A 7 -5.41 13.67 -15.54
CA ALA A 7 -4.64 12.97 -16.57
C ALA A 7 -3.53 13.83 -17.19
N LEU A 8 -3.81 15.10 -17.50
CA LEU A 8 -2.81 16.01 -18.07
C LEU A 8 -1.67 16.31 -17.08
N PRO A 9 -1.91 16.69 -15.81
CA PRO A 9 -0.83 16.93 -14.86
C PRO A 9 0.07 15.72 -14.62
N ILE A 10 -0.44 14.48 -14.70
CA ILE A 10 0.39 13.27 -14.57
C ILE A 10 1.46 13.21 -15.68
N LEU A 11 1.10 13.58 -16.92
CA LEU A 11 2.02 13.63 -18.04
C LEU A 11 2.95 14.84 -17.93
N GLU A 12 2.39 16.04 -17.76
CA GLU A 12 3.14 17.30 -17.75
C GLU A 12 4.16 17.38 -16.62
N LYS A 13 3.88 16.77 -15.47
CA LYS A 13 4.78 16.73 -14.31
C LYS A 13 5.76 15.53 -14.33
N GLY A 14 5.78 14.73 -15.39
CA GLY A 14 6.69 13.59 -15.54
C GLY A 14 6.39 12.40 -14.62
N LEU A 15 5.22 12.34 -13.99
CA LEU A 15 4.84 11.24 -13.11
C LEU A 15 4.69 9.92 -13.87
N LYS A 16 4.17 9.94 -15.10
CA LYS A 16 4.13 8.76 -15.97
C LYS A 16 5.52 8.20 -16.23
N ASP A 17 6.48 9.06 -16.55
CA ASP A 17 7.88 8.68 -16.83
C ASP A 17 8.58 8.18 -15.55
N ALA A 18 8.12 8.61 -14.39
CA ALA A 18 8.56 8.10 -13.09
C ALA A 18 8.00 6.73 -12.73
N GLY A 19 6.98 6.22 -13.46
CA GLY A 19 6.43 4.89 -13.28
C GLY A 19 4.97 4.83 -12.78
N TYR A 20 4.28 5.95 -12.67
CA TYR A 20 2.86 5.96 -12.30
C TYR A 20 2.02 5.68 -13.54
N HIS A 21 1.47 4.45 -13.63
CA HIS A 21 0.81 3.95 -14.83
C HIS A 21 -0.71 3.86 -14.75
N TYR A 22 -1.31 4.14 -13.59
CA TYR A 22 -2.75 4.03 -13.39
C TYR A 22 -3.40 5.37 -13.10
N ILE A 23 -4.61 5.55 -13.61
CA ILE A 23 -5.55 6.59 -13.18
C ILE A 23 -6.80 5.87 -12.68
N ASN A 24 -7.11 6.04 -11.38
CA ASN A 24 -8.19 5.36 -10.73
C ASN A 24 -9.35 6.33 -10.47
N VAL A 25 -10.57 5.90 -10.78
CA VAL A 25 -11.82 6.57 -10.41
C VAL A 25 -12.37 5.85 -9.18
N ASP A 26 -12.44 6.55 -8.07
CA ASP A 26 -12.98 6.04 -6.81
C ASP A 26 -14.51 6.20 -6.75
N ASP A 27 -15.14 6.07 -5.59
CA ASP A 27 -16.59 6.15 -5.37
C ASP A 27 -17.21 7.42 -5.98
N GLY A 28 -18.50 7.34 -6.32
CA GLY A 28 -19.29 8.46 -6.77
C GLY A 28 -19.52 8.60 -8.28
N PHE A 29 -19.12 7.64 -9.10
CA PHE A 29 -19.44 7.63 -10.54
C PHE A 29 -20.80 7.00 -10.85
N PHE A 30 -21.41 6.32 -9.90
CA PHE A 30 -22.65 5.57 -10.05
C PHE A 30 -23.86 6.42 -10.34
N GLY A 31 -24.74 5.89 -11.20
CA GLY A 31 -26.11 6.34 -11.39
C GLY A 31 -27.09 5.42 -10.67
N LYS A 32 -28.07 4.92 -11.40
CA LYS A 32 -29.03 3.92 -10.92
C LYS A 32 -28.85 2.62 -11.70
N ARG A 33 -29.42 1.55 -11.20
CA ARG A 33 -29.63 0.32 -11.99
C ARG A 33 -30.98 0.37 -12.71
N ASP A 34 -31.07 -0.21 -13.90
CA ASP A 34 -32.33 -0.43 -14.59
C ASP A 34 -33.10 -1.62 -13.99
N ASP A 35 -34.26 -1.92 -14.57
CA ASP A 35 -35.10 -3.03 -14.13
C ASP A 35 -34.45 -4.43 -14.35
N ASN A 36 -33.38 -4.50 -15.15
CA ASN A 36 -32.55 -5.69 -15.34
C ASN A 36 -31.31 -5.69 -14.41
N GLY A 37 -31.15 -4.67 -13.59
CA GLY A 37 -30.04 -4.52 -12.67
C GLY A 37 -28.76 -3.94 -13.31
N ILE A 38 -28.79 -3.49 -14.57
CA ILE A 38 -27.62 -2.91 -15.25
C ILE A 38 -27.33 -1.53 -14.68
N MET A 39 -26.08 -1.31 -14.26
CA MET A 39 -25.61 -0.06 -13.72
C MET A 39 -25.47 1.03 -14.78
N PHE A 40 -26.08 2.18 -14.54
CA PHE A 40 -25.80 3.41 -15.29
C PHE A 40 -24.80 4.28 -14.54
N THR A 41 -24.08 5.09 -15.28
CA THR A 41 -23.23 6.13 -14.72
C THR A 41 -24.04 7.35 -14.30
N ASN A 42 -23.52 8.11 -13.38
CA ASN A 42 -24.08 9.40 -12.98
C ASN A 42 -23.93 10.39 -14.14
N GLU A 43 -25.02 10.67 -14.84
CA GLU A 43 -25.04 11.53 -16.03
C GLU A 43 -24.55 12.95 -15.75
N LYS A 44 -24.74 13.45 -14.54
CA LYS A 44 -24.26 14.79 -14.16
C LYS A 44 -22.74 14.81 -14.01
N ARG A 45 -22.13 13.76 -13.46
CA ARG A 45 -20.68 13.64 -13.24
C ARG A 45 -19.97 13.09 -14.48
N PHE A 46 -20.58 12.13 -15.16
CA PHE A 46 -20.04 11.41 -16.33
C PHE A 46 -21.07 11.34 -17.46
N PRO A 47 -21.38 12.47 -18.14
CA PRO A 47 -22.46 12.55 -19.12
C PRO A 47 -22.28 11.64 -20.34
N ASN A 48 -21.06 11.20 -20.62
CA ASN A 48 -20.75 10.30 -21.74
C ASN A 48 -20.47 8.85 -21.27
N GLY A 49 -20.74 8.54 -19.99
CA GLY A 49 -20.46 7.21 -19.42
C GLY A 49 -19.00 7.00 -19.06
N MET A 50 -18.66 5.79 -18.59
CA MET A 50 -17.31 5.44 -18.12
C MET A 50 -16.41 4.87 -19.23
N LYS A 51 -16.96 4.29 -20.29
CA LYS A 51 -16.14 3.80 -21.41
C LYS A 51 -15.24 4.90 -22.03
N PRO A 52 -15.75 6.08 -22.40
CA PRO A 52 -14.90 7.16 -22.92
C PRO A 52 -13.83 7.63 -21.90
N VAL A 53 -14.06 7.46 -20.61
CA VAL A 53 -13.05 7.75 -19.56
C VAL A 53 -11.91 6.74 -19.65
N ALA A 54 -12.20 5.46 -19.68
CA ALA A 54 -11.19 4.41 -19.83
C ALA A 54 -10.44 4.53 -21.17
N ASP A 55 -11.16 4.73 -22.29
CA ASP A 55 -10.56 4.91 -23.62
C ASP A 55 -9.59 6.12 -23.63
N HIS A 56 -9.97 7.23 -22.97
CA HIS A 56 -9.08 8.40 -22.88
C HIS A 56 -7.82 8.09 -22.08
N ILE A 57 -7.95 7.42 -20.92
CA ILE A 57 -6.81 7.01 -20.11
C ILE A 57 -5.87 6.10 -20.90
N HIS A 58 -6.41 5.13 -21.63
CA HIS A 58 -5.65 4.24 -22.50
C HIS A 58 -4.96 4.99 -23.65
N SER A 59 -5.62 5.99 -24.24
CA SER A 59 -5.02 6.81 -25.29
C SER A 59 -3.75 7.57 -24.84
N LEU A 60 -3.63 7.82 -23.54
CA LEU A 60 -2.45 8.39 -22.90
C LEU A 60 -1.37 7.35 -22.59
N GLY A 61 -1.60 6.07 -22.94
CA GLY A 61 -0.72 4.94 -22.61
C GLY A 61 -0.67 4.63 -21.13
N MET A 62 -1.79 4.83 -20.42
CA MET A 62 -1.97 4.52 -19.00
C MET A 62 -3.08 3.48 -18.85
N LYS A 63 -3.21 2.92 -17.65
CA LYS A 63 -4.24 1.94 -17.27
C LYS A 63 -5.33 2.63 -16.46
N ALA A 64 -6.57 2.15 -16.62
CA ALA A 64 -7.73 2.71 -15.95
C ALA A 64 -8.17 1.83 -14.78
N GLY A 65 -8.38 2.46 -13.62
CA GLY A 65 -8.94 1.81 -12.44
C GLY A 65 -10.33 2.31 -12.09
N ILE A 66 -11.13 1.44 -11.48
CA ILE A 66 -12.51 1.70 -11.06
C ILE A 66 -12.73 1.23 -9.62
N TYR A 67 -13.90 1.53 -9.09
CA TYR A 67 -14.30 1.23 -7.71
C TYR A 67 -15.61 0.44 -7.67
N THR A 68 -15.79 -0.36 -6.62
CA THR A 68 -17.09 -0.90 -6.18
C THR A 68 -17.08 -1.21 -4.69
N ASP A 69 -18.25 -1.57 -4.14
CA ASP A 69 -18.40 -2.13 -2.80
C ASP A 69 -18.87 -3.59 -2.89
N ALA A 70 -18.37 -4.44 -2.02
CA ALA A 70 -18.70 -5.87 -1.98
C ALA A 70 -20.16 -6.15 -1.55
N GLY A 71 -20.83 -5.17 -0.93
CA GLY A 71 -22.24 -5.22 -0.55
C GLY A 71 -23.17 -4.60 -1.60
N ASN A 72 -24.31 -4.10 -1.15
CA ASN A 72 -25.33 -3.47 -1.99
C ASN A 72 -25.24 -1.95 -2.07
N ASN A 73 -24.57 -1.30 -1.13
CA ASN A 73 -24.40 0.14 -1.04
C ASN A 73 -22.91 0.49 -0.94
N THR A 74 -22.51 1.65 -1.47
CA THR A 74 -21.12 2.10 -1.37
C THR A 74 -20.82 2.83 -0.07
N CYS A 75 -19.53 2.97 0.26
CA CYS A 75 -19.09 3.73 1.44
C CYS A 75 -19.58 5.18 1.39
N GLY A 76 -19.52 5.84 0.24
CA GLY A 76 -20.03 7.19 0.07
C GLY A 76 -21.53 7.33 0.38
N SER A 77 -22.32 6.29 0.08
CA SER A 77 -23.74 6.32 0.42
C SER A 77 -24.01 6.09 1.91
N ILE A 78 -23.17 5.30 2.57
CA ILE A 78 -23.33 4.95 3.99
C ILE A 78 -22.79 6.06 4.91
N TRP A 79 -21.65 6.66 4.56
CA TRP A 79 -20.95 7.59 5.44
C TRP A 79 -21.04 9.05 5.01
N ASP A 80 -21.15 9.33 3.68
CA ASP A 80 -21.10 10.69 3.14
C ASP A 80 -22.45 11.16 2.58
N ASN A 81 -23.51 10.39 2.74
CA ASN A 81 -24.85 10.65 2.19
C ASN A 81 -24.87 10.85 0.66
N ASP A 82 -23.95 10.21 -0.08
CA ASP A 82 -24.00 10.22 -1.54
C ASP A 82 -25.09 9.27 -2.05
N LEU A 83 -26.24 9.82 -2.40
CA LEU A 83 -27.38 9.05 -2.89
C LEU A 83 -27.09 8.26 -4.18
N ALA A 84 -26.02 8.61 -4.90
CA ALA A 84 -25.61 7.89 -6.10
C ALA A 84 -25.09 6.48 -5.78
N GLY A 85 -24.56 6.25 -4.58
CA GLY A 85 -24.03 4.97 -4.13
C GLY A 85 -25.08 4.00 -3.58
N VAL A 86 -26.34 4.43 -3.43
CA VAL A 86 -27.43 3.57 -2.93
C VAL A 86 -27.80 2.54 -3.99
N GLY A 87 -27.70 1.24 -3.66
CA GLY A 87 -27.95 0.13 -4.59
C GLY A 87 -26.87 -0.03 -5.66
N ALA A 88 -25.72 0.67 -5.51
CA ALA A 88 -24.65 0.65 -6.52
C ALA A 88 -23.58 -0.43 -6.27
N GLY A 89 -23.56 -1.05 -5.09
CA GLY A 89 -22.63 -2.15 -4.81
C GLY A 89 -22.86 -3.38 -5.68
N ILE A 90 -21.86 -4.24 -5.76
CA ILE A 90 -21.81 -5.37 -6.71
C ILE A 90 -22.59 -6.60 -6.23
N TYR A 91 -23.06 -6.63 -4.97
CA TYR A 91 -23.73 -7.80 -4.39
C TYR A 91 -25.00 -8.18 -5.15
N GLY A 92 -25.00 -9.42 -5.66
CA GLY A 92 -26.09 -9.94 -6.50
C GLY A 92 -26.00 -9.55 -7.98
N HIS A 93 -24.96 -8.79 -8.38
CA HIS A 93 -24.73 -8.33 -9.75
C HIS A 93 -23.33 -8.66 -10.27
N GLU A 94 -22.57 -9.53 -9.58
CA GLU A 94 -21.15 -9.78 -9.82
C GLU A 94 -20.82 -10.12 -11.29
N PRO A 95 -21.52 -11.06 -11.97
CA PRO A 95 -21.21 -11.38 -13.36
C PRO A 95 -21.52 -10.23 -14.32
N GLN A 96 -22.60 -9.52 -14.05
CA GLN A 96 -23.10 -8.42 -14.87
C GLN A 96 -22.20 -7.20 -14.77
N ASP A 97 -21.83 -6.81 -13.54
CA ASP A 97 -20.95 -5.67 -13.30
C ASP A 97 -19.51 -5.98 -13.76
N ALA A 98 -19.05 -7.22 -13.59
CA ALA A 98 -17.75 -7.62 -14.12
C ALA A 98 -17.70 -7.50 -15.66
N GLN A 99 -18.76 -7.94 -16.37
CA GLN A 99 -18.84 -7.75 -17.80
C GLN A 99 -18.86 -6.27 -18.18
N LEU A 100 -19.65 -5.47 -17.48
CA LEU A 100 -19.75 -4.02 -17.72
C LEU A 100 -18.42 -3.31 -17.53
N TYR A 101 -17.74 -3.53 -16.37
CA TYR A 101 -16.53 -2.80 -16.01
C TYR A 101 -15.31 -3.23 -16.83
N PHE A 102 -15.11 -4.54 -17.02
CA PHE A 102 -13.89 -5.10 -17.61
C PHE A 102 -14.04 -5.55 -19.05
N GLY A 103 -15.26 -5.90 -19.47
CA GLY A 103 -15.57 -6.24 -20.86
C GLY A 103 -15.97 -5.01 -21.67
N ASP A 104 -17.01 -4.33 -21.25
CA ASP A 104 -17.63 -3.27 -22.05
C ASP A 104 -16.91 -1.91 -21.89
N TRP A 105 -16.53 -1.54 -20.66
CA TRP A 105 -15.78 -0.28 -20.39
C TRP A 105 -14.27 -0.44 -20.48
N GLY A 106 -13.73 -1.65 -20.24
CA GLY A 106 -12.32 -1.96 -20.44
C GLY A 106 -11.39 -1.49 -19.32
N PHE A 107 -11.84 -1.41 -18.07
CA PHE A 107 -10.99 -1.09 -16.93
C PHE A 107 -10.00 -2.22 -16.61
N ASP A 108 -8.83 -1.86 -16.05
CA ASP A 108 -7.70 -2.76 -15.78
C ASP A 108 -7.50 -3.06 -14.28
N PHE A 109 -8.12 -2.27 -13.42
CA PHE A 109 -7.95 -2.35 -11.95
C PHE A 109 -9.28 -2.05 -11.27
N ILE A 110 -9.50 -2.67 -10.11
CA ILE A 110 -10.63 -2.35 -9.25
C ILE A 110 -10.25 -2.32 -7.77
N LYS A 111 -10.69 -1.26 -7.07
CA LYS A 111 -10.76 -1.20 -5.61
C LYS A 111 -12.15 -1.70 -5.18
N ILE A 112 -12.19 -2.66 -4.28
CA ILE A 112 -13.44 -3.23 -3.76
C ILE A 112 -13.52 -2.92 -2.28
N ASP A 113 -14.42 -2.01 -1.92
CA ASP A 113 -14.73 -1.64 -0.53
C ASP A 113 -15.67 -2.65 0.13
N TYR A 114 -15.92 -2.49 1.42
CA TYR A 114 -16.71 -3.45 2.20
C TYR A 114 -17.77 -2.79 3.10
N CYS A 115 -18.11 -1.53 2.93
CA CYS A 115 -19.08 -0.82 3.76
C CYS A 115 -20.45 -1.49 3.69
N GLY A 116 -20.95 -1.75 2.49
CA GLY A 116 -22.21 -2.45 2.29
C GLY A 116 -22.14 -3.94 2.67
N GLY A 117 -20.97 -4.57 2.49
CA GLY A 117 -20.74 -5.94 2.93
C GLY A 117 -20.83 -6.08 4.45
N ASP A 118 -20.25 -5.15 5.19
CA ASP A 118 -20.29 -5.10 6.65
C ASP A 118 -21.72 -4.87 7.17
N VAL A 119 -22.46 -3.93 6.58
CA VAL A 119 -23.87 -3.67 6.93
C VAL A 119 -24.75 -4.91 6.72
N LEU A 120 -24.47 -5.71 5.70
CA LEU A 120 -25.20 -6.96 5.41
C LEU A 120 -24.69 -8.16 6.23
N GLY A 121 -23.58 -8.03 6.95
CA GLY A 121 -22.96 -9.10 7.70
C GLY A 121 -22.46 -10.26 6.83
N LEU A 122 -21.96 -9.96 5.63
CA LEU A 122 -21.48 -10.96 4.69
C LEU A 122 -20.13 -11.55 5.15
N ASP A 123 -19.81 -12.76 4.68
CA ASP A 123 -18.47 -13.33 4.87
C ASP A 123 -17.48 -12.72 3.88
N GLU A 124 -16.38 -12.21 4.39
CA GLU A 124 -15.39 -11.47 3.58
C GLU A 124 -14.73 -12.36 2.52
N GLU A 125 -14.21 -13.53 2.92
CA GLU A 125 -13.52 -14.44 2.02
C GLU A 125 -14.42 -14.93 0.90
N GLU A 126 -15.65 -15.33 1.25
CA GLU A 126 -16.66 -15.76 0.26
C GLU A 126 -17.01 -14.62 -0.71
N ARG A 127 -17.20 -13.40 -0.20
CA ARG A 127 -17.57 -12.24 -1.02
C ARG A 127 -16.49 -11.87 -2.03
N TYR A 128 -15.28 -11.64 -1.57
CA TYR A 128 -14.18 -11.27 -2.44
C TYR A 128 -13.84 -12.38 -3.43
N THR A 129 -13.92 -13.65 -3.00
CA THR A 129 -13.74 -14.82 -3.89
C THR A 129 -14.80 -14.87 -4.98
N SER A 130 -16.07 -14.63 -4.66
CA SER A 130 -17.18 -14.59 -5.63
C SER A 130 -16.98 -13.49 -6.67
N ILE A 131 -16.58 -12.29 -6.22
CA ILE A 131 -16.31 -11.16 -7.10
C ILE A 131 -15.11 -11.48 -8.02
N ARG A 132 -14.00 -11.98 -7.47
CA ARG A 132 -12.82 -12.38 -8.25
C ARG A 132 -13.17 -13.41 -9.32
N ASN A 133 -13.92 -14.44 -8.96
CA ASN A 133 -14.38 -15.48 -9.90
C ASN A 133 -15.23 -14.90 -11.04
N SER A 134 -15.99 -13.86 -10.80
CA SER A 134 -16.79 -13.19 -11.85
C SER A 134 -15.91 -12.33 -12.75
N ILE A 135 -14.93 -11.61 -12.19
CA ILE A 135 -13.93 -10.87 -12.94
C ILE A 135 -13.11 -11.78 -13.85
N ASP A 136 -12.65 -12.93 -13.34
CA ASP A 136 -11.82 -13.88 -14.09
C ASP A 136 -12.50 -14.48 -15.32
N LYS A 137 -13.82 -14.58 -15.32
CA LYS A 137 -14.59 -15.02 -16.47
C LYS A 137 -14.56 -14.01 -17.63
N VAL A 138 -14.32 -12.74 -17.32
CA VAL A 138 -14.26 -11.66 -18.30
C VAL A 138 -12.81 -11.31 -18.65
N ASN A 139 -12.00 -11.01 -17.63
CA ASN A 139 -10.59 -10.62 -17.83
C ASN A 139 -9.74 -10.98 -16.61
N LYS A 140 -8.89 -12.00 -16.73
CA LYS A 140 -7.99 -12.46 -15.65
C LYS A 140 -6.86 -11.50 -15.33
N ASN A 141 -6.60 -10.52 -16.21
CA ASN A 141 -5.49 -9.56 -16.02
C ASN A 141 -5.88 -8.34 -15.18
N VAL A 142 -7.11 -8.27 -14.70
CA VAL A 142 -7.58 -7.20 -13.84
C VAL A 142 -6.89 -7.31 -12.48
N SER A 143 -6.24 -6.22 -12.06
CA SER A 143 -5.71 -6.09 -10.72
C SER A 143 -6.82 -5.78 -9.73
N VAL A 144 -6.86 -6.51 -8.61
CA VAL A 144 -7.88 -6.34 -7.57
C VAL A 144 -7.22 -5.83 -6.29
N ASN A 145 -7.81 -4.80 -5.69
CA ASN A 145 -7.46 -4.28 -4.38
C ASN A 145 -8.62 -4.52 -3.41
N ILE A 146 -8.35 -5.22 -2.32
CA ILE A 146 -9.30 -5.39 -1.22
C ILE A 146 -9.21 -4.20 -0.28
N CYS A 147 -10.33 -3.54 -0.01
CA CYS A 147 -10.40 -2.42 0.92
C CYS A 147 -11.41 -2.70 2.04
N ARG A 148 -10.91 -3.28 3.14
CA ARG A 148 -11.74 -3.55 4.34
C ARG A 148 -11.14 -3.01 5.64
N TRP A 149 -10.16 -2.10 5.52
CA TRP A 149 -9.55 -1.32 6.62
C TRP A 149 -8.79 -2.11 7.67
N ALA A 150 -8.49 -3.37 7.41
CA ALA A 150 -7.63 -4.23 8.21
C ALA A 150 -6.99 -5.30 7.31
N PHE A 151 -5.94 -5.97 7.80
CA PHE A 151 -5.40 -7.13 7.09
C PHE A 151 -6.49 -8.22 6.94
N PRO A 152 -6.85 -8.60 5.71
CA PRO A 152 -8.03 -9.45 5.50
C PRO A 152 -7.80 -10.92 5.84
N GLY A 153 -6.56 -11.38 5.80
CA GLY A 153 -6.20 -12.77 6.07
C GLY A 153 -5.33 -13.37 4.98
N THR A 154 -4.90 -14.61 5.19
CA THR A 154 -4.01 -15.32 4.28
C THR A 154 -4.64 -15.73 2.96
N TRP A 155 -5.97 -15.75 2.90
CA TRP A 155 -6.75 -16.01 1.69
C TRP A 155 -6.65 -14.89 0.65
N ALA A 156 -6.35 -13.67 1.09
CA ALA A 156 -6.36 -12.48 0.22
C ALA A 156 -5.43 -12.61 -1.00
N LYS A 157 -4.28 -13.30 -0.84
CA LYS A 157 -3.32 -13.53 -1.94
C LYS A 157 -3.89 -14.35 -3.11
N ASP A 158 -4.91 -15.18 -2.85
CA ASP A 158 -5.54 -16.01 -3.87
C ASP A 158 -6.63 -15.24 -4.64
N VAL A 159 -6.98 -14.05 -4.16
CA VAL A 159 -8.10 -13.23 -4.66
C VAL A 159 -7.63 -11.90 -5.24
N ALA A 160 -6.61 -11.28 -4.65
CA ALA A 160 -6.22 -9.91 -4.95
C ALA A 160 -4.71 -9.73 -5.11
N THR A 161 -4.33 -8.65 -5.79
CA THR A 161 -2.93 -8.22 -5.97
C THR A 161 -2.47 -7.28 -4.85
N SER A 162 -3.41 -6.66 -4.15
CA SER A 162 -3.13 -5.83 -2.97
C SER A 162 -4.33 -5.75 -2.04
N TRP A 163 -4.09 -5.41 -0.79
CA TRP A 163 -5.12 -5.28 0.23
C TRP A 163 -4.75 -4.24 1.28
N ARG A 164 -5.71 -3.40 1.63
CA ARG A 164 -5.60 -2.44 2.71
C ARG A 164 -5.37 -3.15 4.05
N ILE A 165 -4.45 -2.61 4.85
CA ILE A 165 -4.07 -3.19 6.15
C ILE A 165 -4.55 -2.35 7.34
N SER A 166 -5.13 -1.20 7.09
CA SER A 166 -5.58 -0.25 8.10
C SER A 166 -6.79 0.55 7.64
N GLY A 167 -7.41 1.29 8.56
CA GLY A 167 -8.33 2.38 8.23
C GLY A 167 -7.66 3.45 7.37
N ASP A 168 -8.46 4.40 6.88
CA ASP A 168 -8.04 5.43 5.95
C ASP A 168 -6.98 6.36 6.55
N ILE A 169 -6.01 6.72 5.72
CA ILE A 169 -4.97 7.66 6.09
C ILE A 169 -5.48 9.11 6.05
N ASN A 170 -4.99 9.91 6.99
CA ASN A 170 -5.22 11.35 7.04
C ASN A 170 -3.89 12.10 6.94
N ALA A 171 -3.92 13.34 6.44
CA ALA A 171 -2.73 14.15 6.20
C ALA A 171 -2.15 14.76 7.50
N HIS A 172 -1.75 13.89 8.44
CA HIS A 172 -1.02 14.25 9.66
C HIS A 172 -0.18 13.06 10.17
N TRP A 173 0.91 13.38 10.88
CA TRP A 173 1.89 12.40 11.34
C TRP A 173 1.30 11.24 12.15
N GLY A 174 0.37 11.54 13.07
CA GLY A 174 -0.25 10.50 13.89
C GLY A 174 -0.97 9.43 13.09
N SER A 175 -1.63 9.81 11.98
CA SER A 175 -2.28 8.87 11.08
C SER A 175 -1.25 8.03 10.31
N LEU A 176 -0.21 8.67 9.77
CA LEU A 176 0.89 7.96 9.11
C LEU A 176 1.53 6.93 10.03
N LYS A 177 1.88 7.34 11.25
CA LYS A 177 2.45 6.47 12.28
C LYS A 177 1.54 5.27 12.60
N TYR A 178 0.23 5.50 12.66
CA TYR A 178 -0.76 4.44 12.87
C TYR A 178 -0.73 3.42 11.73
N VAL A 179 -0.78 3.88 10.48
CA VAL A 179 -0.76 3.01 9.29
C VAL A 179 0.53 2.20 9.23
N VAL A 180 1.69 2.85 9.39
CA VAL A 180 3.00 2.17 9.41
C VAL A 180 3.03 1.09 10.48
N ARG A 181 2.58 1.41 11.71
CA ARG A 181 2.55 0.44 12.82
C ARG A 181 1.72 -0.81 12.49
N LYS A 182 0.63 -0.67 11.74
CA LYS A 182 -0.19 -1.80 11.30
C LYS A 182 0.54 -2.72 10.32
N ASN A 183 1.51 -2.20 9.57
CA ASN A 183 2.23 -2.94 8.53
C ASN A 183 3.56 -3.56 8.97
N LEU A 184 4.17 -3.09 10.07
CA LEU A 184 5.54 -3.46 10.49
C LEU A 184 5.80 -4.98 10.52
N TYR A 185 4.81 -5.76 10.89
CA TYR A 185 4.92 -7.21 11.10
C TYR A 185 4.14 -8.04 10.07
N LEU A 186 3.80 -7.45 8.93
CA LEU A 186 3.08 -8.13 7.84
C LEU A 186 3.98 -8.57 6.68
N SER A 187 5.30 -8.48 6.81
CA SER A 187 6.24 -8.78 5.72
C SER A 187 6.11 -10.20 5.18
N ALA A 188 5.76 -11.18 6.02
CA ALA A 188 5.58 -12.57 5.59
C ALA A 188 4.37 -12.78 4.67
N TYR A 189 3.45 -11.83 4.61
CA TYR A 189 2.20 -11.92 3.83
C TYR A 189 2.28 -11.16 2.51
N ALA A 190 3.35 -10.41 2.27
CA ALA A 190 3.62 -9.69 1.04
C ALA A 190 4.73 -10.35 0.21
N GLY A 191 4.69 -10.16 -1.09
CA GLY A 191 5.69 -10.68 -2.02
C GLY A 191 5.37 -10.26 -3.44
N ASN A 192 6.13 -10.74 -4.42
CA ASN A 192 5.92 -10.37 -5.81
C ASN A 192 4.48 -10.75 -6.26
N GLY A 193 3.74 -9.75 -6.71
CA GLY A 193 2.33 -9.87 -7.13
C GLY A 193 1.30 -9.75 -6.02
N HIS A 194 1.72 -9.61 -4.75
CA HIS A 194 0.83 -9.55 -3.59
C HIS A 194 1.35 -8.54 -2.57
N TYR A 195 0.66 -7.42 -2.37
CA TYR A 195 1.18 -6.29 -1.62
C TYR A 195 0.24 -5.85 -0.51
N ASN A 196 0.81 -5.61 0.67
CA ASN A 196 0.14 -4.90 1.75
C ASN A 196 -0.01 -3.42 1.36
N ASP A 197 -1.24 -2.94 1.30
CA ASP A 197 -1.57 -1.58 0.90
C ASP A 197 -1.74 -0.70 2.13
N MET A 198 -0.81 0.25 2.28
CA MET A 198 -0.78 1.22 3.36
C MET A 198 -1.64 2.47 3.06
N ASP A 199 -2.52 2.37 2.06
CA ASP A 199 -3.36 3.46 1.55
C ASP A 199 -2.61 4.45 0.64
N MET A 200 -3.36 5.42 0.12
CA MET A 200 -2.82 6.47 -0.74
C MET A 200 -1.78 7.34 -0.03
N MET A 201 -0.93 7.97 -0.79
CA MET A 201 0.05 8.91 -0.28
C MET A 201 -0.59 10.29 -0.09
N VAL A 202 -0.52 10.82 1.13
CA VAL A 202 -1.00 12.14 1.50
C VAL A 202 0.12 13.19 1.42
N ILE A 203 0.91 13.13 0.34
CA ILE A 203 2.03 14.02 0.03
C ILE A 203 1.52 15.21 -0.77
N GLY A 204 1.99 16.41 -0.46
CA GLY A 204 1.58 17.63 -1.16
C GLY A 204 0.31 18.30 -0.64
N PHE A 205 -0.33 17.74 0.38
CA PHE A 205 -1.44 18.41 1.07
C PHE A 205 -0.91 19.59 1.90
N ARG A 206 -1.47 20.77 1.72
CA ARG A 206 -1.00 22.00 2.39
C ARG A 206 -2.07 22.72 3.21
N ASP A 207 -3.30 22.30 3.11
CA ASP A 207 -4.43 22.88 3.82
C ASP A 207 -5.46 21.81 4.19
N ASN A 208 -6.50 22.24 4.87
CA ASN A 208 -7.63 21.44 5.34
C ASN A 208 -8.39 20.79 4.19
N SER A 209 -7.75 19.88 3.53
CA SER A 209 -8.38 19.06 2.51
C SER A 209 -9.43 18.15 3.14
N LYS A 210 -10.30 17.61 2.31
CA LYS A 210 -11.30 16.59 2.69
C LYS A 210 -10.71 15.32 3.32
N VAL A 211 -9.39 15.18 3.27
CA VAL A 211 -8.64 14.01 3.80
C VAL A 211 -8.27 14.18 5.28
N GLY A 212 -8.67 15.27 5.91
CA GLY A 212 -8.37 15.55 7.32
C GLY A 212 -6.87 15.86 7.60
N GLY A 213 -6.62 16.87 8.39
CA GLY A 213 -5.28 17.26 8.79
C GLY A 213 -4.75 18.53 8.11
N LYS A 214 -3.59 18.98 8.57
CA LYS A 214 -2.94 20.23 8.10
C LYS A 214 -1.88 20.00 7.03
N GLY A 215 -1.75 18.77 6.55
CA GLY A 215 -0.63 18.34 5.73
C GLY A 215 0.57 17.86 6.55
N LEU A 216 1.51 17.26 5.87
CA LEU A 216 2.79 16.81 6.43
C LEU A 216 3.87 17.86 6.21
N THR A 217 4.84 17.92 7.09
CA THR A 217 6.09 18.67 6.87
C THR A 217 6.93 18.00 5.78
N PRO A 218 7.88 18.69 5.14
CA PRO A 218 8.76 18.05 4.14
C PRO A 218 9.52 16.83 4.68
N THR A 219 9.93 16.83 5.95
CA THR A 219 10.57 15.68 6.60
C THR A 219 9.60 14.50 6.75
N GLU A 220 8.37 14.76 7.15
CA GLU A 220 7.32 13.74 7.26
C GLU A 220 6.89 13.20 5.89
N GLU A 221 6.86 14.04 4.84
CA GLU A 221 6.62 13.60 3.46
C GLU A 221 7.72 12.66 2.97
N GLU A 222 8.99 12.97 3.24
CA GLU A 222 10.13 12.10 2.91
C GLU A 222 10.01 10.75 3.63
N ALA A 223 9.72 10.78 4.93
CA ALA A 223 9.50 9.57 5.70
C ALA A 223 8.31 8.76 5.15
N HIS A 224 7.20 9.43 4.83
CA HIS A 224 6.01 8.82 4.23
C HIS A 224 6.34 8.08 2.94
N PHE A 225 6.92 8.78 1.97
CA PHE A 225 7.22 8.20 0.66
C PHE A 225 8.21 7.03 0.76
N GLY A 226 9.29 7.22 1.48
CA GLY A 226 10.31 6.17 1.61
C GLY A 226 9.81 4.94 2.37
N LEU A 227 8.94 5.12 3.39
CA LEU A 227 8.31 3.99 4.09
C LEU A 227 7.40 3.19 3.18
N TRP A 228 6.57 3.84 2.33
CA TRP A 228 5.80 3.13 1.30
C TRP A 228 6.72 2.39 0.33
N CYS A 229 7.85 2.99 -0.05
CA CYS A 229 8.82 2.36 -0.95
C CYS A 229 9.49 1.13 -0.32
N ILE A 230 10.00 1.21 0.88
CA ILE A 230 10.69 0.06 1.49
C ILE A 230 9.73 -1.06 1.91
N MET A 231 8.47 -0.71 2.20
CA MET A 231 7.41 -1.68 2.49
C MET A 231 6.78 -2.28 1.22
N SER A 232 7.20 -1.85 0.02
CA SER A 232 6.62 -2.28 -1.27
C SER A 232 5.09 -2.09 -1.33
N SER A 233 4.58 -1.06 -0.65
CA SER A 233 3.17 -0.69 -0.72
C SER A 233 2.85 -0.05 -2.08
N PRO A 234 1.65 -0.24 -2.63
CA PRO A 234 1.22 0.49 -3.81
C PRO A 234 1.40 2.00 -3.66
N LEU A 235 1.97 2.65 -4.67
CA LEU A 235 2.20 4.10 -4.68
C LEU A 235 1.00 4.80 -5.34
N LEU A 236 -0.03 5.10 -4.56
CA LEU A 236 -1.25 5.80 -5.01
C LEU A 236 -1.17 7.26 -4.58
N ILE A 237 -1.15 8.19 -5.54
CA ILE A 237 -1.11 9.63 -5.24
C ILE A 237 -2.52 10.13 -4.96
N GLY A 238 -2.76 10.64 -3.74
CA GLY A 238 -4.07 11.13 -3.30
C GLY A 238 -4.25 12.66 -3.38
N CYS A 239 -3.20 13.42 -3.69
CA CYS A 239 -3.24 14.88 -3.70
C CYS A 239 -3.76 15.49 -5.01
N ASN A 240 -4.10 16.79 -4.97
CA ASN A 240 -4.37 17.56 -6.17
C ASN A 240 -3.06 17.90 -6.89
N LEU A 241 -2.86 17.30 -8.05
CA LEU A 241 -1.64 17.44 -8.85
C LEU A 241 -1.44 18.85 -9.43
N GLU A 242 -2.51 19.62 -9.64
CA GLU A 242 -2.40 21.00 -10.15
C GLU A 242 -1.62 21.90 -9.17
N ASN A 243 -1.84 21.70 -7.88
CA ASN A 243 -1.26 22.51 -6.81
C ASN A 243 -0.14 21.78 -6.05
N LEU A 244 0.44 20.73 -6.65
CA LEU A 244 1.50 19.95 -6.03
C LEU A 244 2.78 20.80 -5.91
N PRO A 245 3.34 20.98 -4.69
CA PRO A 245 4.60 21.70 -4.50
C PRO A 245 5.76 21.02 -5.21
N ASP A 246 6.72 21.81 -5.72
CA ASP A 246 7.89 21.28 -6.43
C ASP A 246 8.71 20.31 -5.58
N SER A 247 8.86 20.57 -4.28
CA SER A 247 9.57 19.66 -3.37
C SER A 247 8.87 18.31 -3.25
N SER A 248 7.53 18.31 -3.18
CA SER A 248 6.74 17.08 -3.13
C SER A 248 6.77 16.34 -4.48
N LEU A 249 6.78 17.07 -5.59
CA LEU A 249 6.96 16.48 -6.93
C LEU A 249 8.34 15.83 -7.08
N GLN A 250 9.41 16.51 -6.66
CA GLN A 250 10.77 15.94 -6.66
C GLN A 250 10.86 14.66 -5.83
N LEU A 251 10.19 14.63 -4.69
CA LEU A 251 10.10 13.43 -3.85
C LEU A 251 9.36 12.30 -4.57
N LEU A 252 8.16 12.56 -5.09
CA LEU A 252 7.33 11.57 -5.79
C LEU A 252 7.98 11.05 -7.09
N THR A 253 8.95 11.74 -7.63
CA THR A 253 9.72 11.33 -8.82
C THR A 253 11.15 10.88 -8.49
N ASN A 254 11.48 10.66 -7.22
CA ASN A 254 12.78 10.14 -6.80
C ASN A 254 12.99 8.71 -7.32
N LYS A 255 13.88 8.59 -8.33
CA LYS A 255 14.08 7.33 -9.05
C LYS A 255 14.63 6.20 -8.17
N GLU A 256 15.45 6.52 -7.17
CA GLU A 256 16.05 5.48 -6.30
C GLU A 256 15.03 4.94 -5.28
N LEU A 257 14.18 5.80 -4.72
CA LEU A 257 13.08 5.35 -3.87
C LEU A 257 12.01 4.59 -4.66
N ILE A 258 11.69 5.03 -5.88
CA ILE A 258 10.78 4.28 -6.77
C ILE A 258 11.39 2.92 -7.14
N ALA A 259 12.68 2.86 -7.49
CA ALA A 259 13.36 1.59 -7.78
C ALA A 259 13.34 0.65 -6.56
N LEU A 260 13.47 1.18 -5.34
CA LEU A 260 13.31 0.41 -4.11
C LEU A 260 11.91 -0.20 -3.95
N ASN A 261 10.86 0.56 -4.31
CA ASN A 261 9.47 0.06 -4.31
C ASN A 261 9.26 -1.00 -5.39
N GLN A 262 9.82 -0.79 -6.58
CA GLN A 262 9.65 -1.61 -7.77
C GLN A 262 10.69 -2.73 -7.91
N ASP A 263 11.45 -3.02 -6.84
CA ASP A 263 12.43 -4.11 -6.86
C ASP A 263 11.78 -5.44 -7.25
N PRO A 264 12.37 -6.20 -8.20
CA PRO A 264 11.76 -7.42 -8.76
C PRO A 264 11.44 -8.51 -7.75
N LEU A 265 12.08 -8.51 -6.58
CA LEU A 265 11.78 -9.47 -5.52
C LEU A 265 10.41 -9.22 -4.89
N GLY A 266 9.89 -7.98 -4.97
CA GLY A 266 8.59 -7.58 -4.41
C GLY A 266 8.48 -7.74 -2.89
N LEU A 267 9.61 -7.82 -2.18
CA LEU A 267 9.64 -8.08 -0.73
C LEU A 267 9.28 -6.82 0.06
N GLN A 268 8.49 -7.01 1.10
CA GLN A 268 8.32 -6.00 2.14
C GLN A 268 9.46 -6.10 3.16
N ALA A 269 9.93 -4.95 3.64
CA ALA A 269 10.90 -4.92 4.73
C ALA A 269 10.29 -5.45 6.05
N TYR A 270 11.10 -6.16 6.81
CA TYR A 270 10.78 -6.60 8.16
C TYR A 270 11.56 -5.79 9.21
N VAL A 271 11.11 -5.84 10.46
CA VAL A 271 11.78 -5.17 11.59
C VAL A 271 12.98 -6.01 12.02
N ALA A 272 14.18 -5.53 11.74
CA ALA A 272 15.43 -6.17 12.17
C ALA A 272 15.85 -5.75 13.59
N GLN A 273 15.49 -4.52 14.00
CA GLN A 273 15.80 -3.98 15.31
C GLN A 273 14.73 -2.98 15.73
N HIS A 274 14.35 -3.00 17.00
CA HIS A 274 13.43 -2.02 17.59
C HIS A 274 13.94 -1.64 18.98
N GLU A 275 14.48 -0.45 19.11
CA GLU A 275 15.00 0.10 20.37
C GLU A 275 14.61 1.57 20.52
N ASN A 276 14.29 1.99 21.74
CA ASN A 276 14.00 3.39 22.07
C ASN A 276 13.02 4.08 21.12
N GLU A 277 11.91 3.40 20.79
CA GLU A 277 10.88 3.81 19.81
C GLU A 277 11.34 3.85 18.34
N GLY A 278 12.64 3.70 18.05
CA GLY A 278 13.18 3.63 16.69
C GLY A 278 13.10 2.23 16.10
N TYR A 279 12.95 2.15 14.78
CA TYR A 279 12.88 0.88 14.03
C TYR A 279 13.98 0.84 12.98
N VAL A 280 14.66 -0.29 12.88
CA VAL A 280 15.49 -0.66 11.74
C VAL A 280 14.75 -1.66 10.89
N LEU A 281 14.39 -1.25 9.68
CA LEU A 281 13.67 -2.09 8.72
C LEU A 281 14.66 -2.56 7.66
N VAL A 282 14.52 -3.82 7.22
CA VAL A 282 15.44 -4.39 6.23
C VAL A 282 14.72 -5.33 5.27
N LYS A 283 15.13 -5.31 4.01
CA LYS A 283 14.74 -6.32 3.01
C LYS A 283 15.89 -6.61 2.04
N ASP A 284 15.91 -7.78 1.47
CA ASP A 284 16.74 -8.06 0.32
C ASP A 284 16.25 -7.27 -0.90
N ILE A 285 17.16 -6.79 -1.72
CA ILE A 285 16.90 -6.19 -3.01
C ILE A 285 17.86 -6.79 -4.06
N GLU A 286 17.49 -6.67 -5.34
CA GLU A 286 18.26 -7.17 -6.48
C GLU A 286 18.34 -8.71 -6.53
N GLN A 287 18.78 -9.33 -5.46
CA GLN A 287 18.91 -10.79 -5.35
C GLN A 287 18.54 -11.28 -3.95
N LYS A 288 17.64 -12.25 -3.87
CA LYS A 288 17.29 -12.89 -2.61
C LYS A 288 18.52 -13.54 -1.97
N ARG A 289 18.78 -13.19 -0.70
CA ARG A 289 19.99 -13.61 0.05
C ARG A 289 21.32 -13.16 -0.60
N GLY A 290 21.25 -12.13 -1.46
CA GLY A 290 22.44 -11.45 -1.96
C GLY A 290 23.10 -10.56 -0.90
N ASN A 291 24.26 -10.00 -1.26
CA ASN A 291 25.01 -9.09 -0.37
C ASN A 291 24.53 -7.63 -0.44
N VAL A 292 23.40 -7.36 -1.12
CA VAL A 292 22.77 -6.03 -1.19
C VAL A 292 21.45 -6.05 -0.48
N ARG A 293 21.25 -5.10 0.42
CA ARG A 293 20.00 -4.94 1.17
C ARG A 293 19.56 -3.48 1.21
N ALA A 294 18.26 -3.26 1.24
CA ALA A 294 17.69 -1.98 1.60
C ALA A 294 17.44 -1.93 3.11
N VAL A 295 17.80 -0.83 3.72
CA VAL A 295 17.66 -0.59 5.16
C VAL A 295 16.99 0.75 5.39
N ALA A 296 16.00 0.81 6.28
CA ALA A 296 15.46 2.08 6.75
C ALA A 296 15.69 2.22 8.26
N LEU A 297 16.16 3.40 8.64
CA LEU A 297 16.12 3.86 10.02
C LEU A 297 14.88 4.73 10.17
N TYR A 298 13.96 4.36 11.05
CA TYR A 298 12.69 5.08 11.20
C TYR A 298 12.51 5.56 12.64
N ASN A 299 12.40 6.88 12.79
CA ASN A 299 12.10 7.54 14.07
C ASN A 299 10.65 8.06 14.08
N PRO A 300 9.69 7.31 14.64
CA PRO A 300 8.30 7.76 14.77
C PRO A 300 8.07 8.72 15.93
N SER A 301 9.05 8.91 16.83
CA SER A 301 8.88 9.64 18.08
C SER A 301 8.96 11.15 17.93
N ASP A 302 8.57 11.87 18.97
CA ASP A 302 8.63 13.34 19.03
C ASP A 302 10.02 13.86 19.51
N THR A 303 11.01 12.96 19.65
CA THR A 303 12.36 13.26 20.11
C THR A 303 13.43 12.75 19.15
N LEU A 304 14.68 13.18 19.34
CA LEU A 304 15.82 12.60 18.63
C LEU A 304 15.95 11.11 18.96
N CYS A 305 16.21 10.30 17.93
CA CYS A 305 16.48 8.89 18.07
C CYS A 305 17.86 8.55 17.50
N SER A 306 18.73 7.95 18.31
CA SER A 306 20.06 7.49 17.90
C SER A 306 20.00 6.01 17.57
N PHE A 307 20.50 5.67 16.39
CA PHE A 307 20.62 4.31 15.89
C PHE A 307 22.07 3.88 15.91
N SER A 308 22.30 2.67 16.40
CA SER A 308 23.57 1.95 16.30
C SER A 308 23.25 0.57 15.73
N VAL A 309 23.62 0.34 14.47
CA VAL A 309 23.21 -0.83 13.69
C VAL A 309 24.45 -1.67 13.35
N PRO A 310 24.75 -2.71 14.14
CA PRO A 310 25.81 -3.65 13.81
C PRO A 310 25.52 -4.35 12.48
N PHE A 311 26.50 -4.41 11.59
CA PHE A 311 26.31 -5.05 10.28
C PHE A 311 25.97 -6.53 10.37
N THR A 312 26.42 -7.20 11.42
CA THR A 312 26.04 -8.59 11.69
C THR A 312 24.55 -8.77 11.97
N SER A 313 23.87 -7.77 12.56
CA SER A 313 22.41 -7.80 12.74
C SER A 313 21.65 -7.66 11.41
N LEU A 314 22.30 -7.11 10.40
CA LEU A 314 21.82 -7.05 9.03
C LEU A 314 22.42 -8.19 8.15
N GLU A 315 23.02 -9.21 8.76
CA GLU A 315 23.62 -10.36 8.08
C GLU A 315 24.73 -9.97 7.09
N PHE A 316 25.48 -8.90 7.35
CA PHE A 316 26.65 -8.51 6.58
C PHE A 316 27.95 -8.90 7.29
N GLY A 317 28.92 -9.38 6.49
CA GLY A 317 30.31 -9.58 6.90
C GLY A 317 31.25 -8.68 6.10
N GLY A 318 32.33 -8.24 6.75
CA GLY A 318 33.29 -7.30 6.16
C GLY A 318 32.81 -5.87 6.15
N ASN A 319 33.40 -5.06 5.26
CA ASN A 319 33.00 -3.67 5.08
C ASN A 319 31.69 -3.58 4.33
N VAL A 320 30.94 -2.52 4.60
CA VAL A 320 29.64 -2.23 3.97
C VAL A 320 29.67 -0.87 3.30
N LYS A 321 29.41 -0.85 2.01
CA LYS A 321 29.16 0.39 1.25
C LYS A 321 27.75 0.86 1.49
N VAL A 322 27.59 2.14 1.81
CA VAL A 322 26.30 2.73 2.17
C VAL A 322 25.96 3.90 1.25
N ARG A 323 24.75 3.88 0.71
CA ARG A 323 24.18 4.95 -0.13
C ARG A 323 22.84 5.42 0.43
N ASP A 324 22.65 6.73 0.53
CA ASP A 324 21.38 7.37 0.88
C ASP A 324 20.52 7.51 -0.38
N LEU A 325 19.38 6.81 -0.41
CA LEU A 325 18.49 6.75 -1.56
C LEU A 325 17.62 8.02 -1.69
N ALA A 326 17.23 8.62 -0.57
CA ALA A 326 16.43 9.84 -0.62
C ALA A 326 17.26 11.03 -1.16
N ARG A 327 18.52 11.11 -0.76
CA ARG A 327 19.46 12.17 -1.18
C ARG A 327 20.32 11.79 -2.38
N GLN A 328 20.24 10.54 -2.83
CA GLN A 328 20.95 10.02 -4.00
C GLN A 328 22.48 10.22 -3.93
N ASN A 329 23.06 10.01 -2.72
CA ASN A 329 24.48 10.18 -2.52
C ASN A 329 25.12 9.03 -1.76
N ASP A 330 26.37 8.73 -2.13
CA ASP A 330 27.18 7.74 -1.40
C ASP A 330 27.68 8.32 -0.08
N LEU A 331 27.50 7.56 1.00
CA LEU A 331 27.99 7.93 2.34
C LEU A 331 29.39 7.37 2.62
N GLY A 332 29.85 6.39 1.83
CA GLY A 332 31.16 5.77 1.96
C GLY A 332 31.08 4.31 2.44
N ASN A 333 32.24 3.79 2.86
CA ASN A 333 32.39 2.44 3.41
C ASN A 333 32.53 2.51 4.94
N PHE A 334 31.89 1.58 5.60
CA PHE A 334 31.86 1.47 7.07
C PHE A 334 32.27 0.07 7.48
N SER A 335 32.94 -0.05 8.61
CA SER A 335 33.24 -1.31 9.29
C SER A 335 32.39 -1.47 10.54
N ASP A 336 32.00 -2.69 10.83
CA ASP A 336 31.32 -3.16 12.05
C ASP A 336 29.93 -2.60 12.31
N VAL A 337 29.74 -1.27 12.27
CA VAL A 337 28.50 -0.61 12.71
C VAL A 337 28.20 0.63 11.85
N PHE A 338 26.92 0.89 11.62
CA PHE A 338 26.44 2.16 11.09
C PHE A 338 25.70 2.94 12.18
N GLU A 339 26.14 4.14 12.47
CA GLU A 339 25.55 4.99 13.50
C GLU A 339 24.92 6.25 12.90
N ARG A 340 23.72 6.59 13.39
CA ARG A 340 23.02 7.81 12.96
C ARG A 340 22.03 8.28 14.00
N THR A 341 21.96 9.59 14.19
CA THR A 341 20.87 10.21 14.96
C THR A 341 19.89 10.87 13.99
N LEU A 342 18.61 10.55 14.14
CA LEU A 342 17.55 11.10 13.35
C LEU A 342 16.67 12.06 14.15
N PRO A 343 16.23 13.17 13.53
CA PRO A 343 15.26 14.07 14.15
C PRO A 343 13.90 13.38 14.35
N PRO A 344 12.99 14.00 15.13
CA PRO A 344 11.60 13.54 15.23
C PRO A 344 10.93 13.38 13.85
N HIS A 345 10.01 12.43 13.76
CA HIS A 345 9.14 12.23 12.58
C HIS A 345 9.91 12.05 11.27
N SER A 346 10.99 11.28 11.31
CA SER A 346 11.85 11.12 10.14
C SER A 346 12.25 9.68 9.88
N ALA A 347 12.73 9.44 8.67
CA ALA A 347 13.35 8.19 8.31
C ALA A 347 14.52 8.42 7.36
N MET A 348 15.45 7.47 7.32
CA MET A 348 16.57 7.44 6.39
C MET A 348 16.55 6.13 5.63
N PHE A 349 16.68 6.19 4.30
CA PHE A 349 16.56 5.01 3.43
C PHE A 349 17.90 4.75 2.74
N LEU A 350 18.42 3.56 2.97
CA LEU A 350 19.78 3.21 2.62
C LEU A 350 19.80 1.98 1.71
N ARG A 351 20.64 2.00 0.67
CA ARG A 351 21.15 0.81 0.01
C ARG A 351 22.49 0.46 0.66
N MET A 352 22.56 -0.73 1.20
CA MET A 352 23.77 -1.26 1.83
C MET A 352 24.28 -2.47 1.05
N GLU A 353 25.60 -2.50 0.79
CA GLU A 353 26.28 -3.58 0.08
C GLU A 353 27.46 -4.06 0.91
N GLY A 354 27.34 -5.28 1.46
CA GLY A 354 28.40 -5.92 2.25
C GLY A 354 29.38 -6.69 1.36
N GLU A 355 30.60 -6.89 1.84
CA GLU A 355 31.56 -7.75 1.16
C GLU A 355 31.07 -9.20 1.09
N THR A 356 30.40 -9.67 2.14
CA THR A 356 29.81 -11.01 2.20
C THR A 356 28.44 -10.98 2.88
N ARG A 357 27.60 -11.99 2.57
CA ARG A 357 26.35 -12.24 3.28
C ARG A 357 26.56 -13.35 4.30
N LEU A 358 26.23 -13.07 5.56
CA LEU A 358 26.26 -14.04 6.65
C LEU A 358 24.97 -14.87 6.69
N GLU A 359 25.06 -16.09 7.20
CA GLU A 359 23.87 -16.86 7.52
C GLU A 359 23.16 -16.28 8.74
N PRO A 360 21.81 -16.20 8.72
CA PRO A 360 21.08 -15.71 9.86
C PRO A 360 21.25 -16.64 11.06
N THR A 361 21.52 -16.04 12.20
CA THR A 361 21.63 -16.73 13.49
C THR A 361 20.41 -16.52 14.38
N LEU A 362 19.54 -15.59 14.03
CA LEU A 362 18.32 -15.23 14.73
C LEU A 362 17.13 -15.32 13.78
N TYR A 363 16.05 -15.92 14.27
CA TYR A 363 14.77 -16.02 13.56
C TYR A 363 13.67 -15.53 14.52
N GLU A 364 13.23 -14.31 14.34
CA GLU A 364 12.14 -13.78 15.15
C GLU A 364 10.79 -14.38 14.76
N ALA A 365 9.98 -14.66 15.75
CA ALA A 365 8.66 -15.23 15.56
C ALA A 365 7.75 -14.32 14.73
N GLU A 366 7.92 -13.03 14.88
CA GLU A 366 7.18 -11.97 14.20
C GLU A 366 7.40 -11.94 12.69
N TRP A 367 8.47 -12.58 12.20
CA TRP A 367 8.74 -12.72 10.76
C TRP A 367 8.06 -13.93 10.14
N ALA A 368 7.45 -14.79 10.96
CA ALA A 368 6.89 -16.03 10.49
C ALA A 368 5.54 -15.83 9.77
N TYR A 369 5.34 -16.60 8.71
CA TYR A 369 4.04 -16.75 8.09
C TYR A 369 3.13 -17.63 8.94
N LEU A 370 1.99 -17.09 9.37
CA LEU A 370 0.99 -17.81 10.15
C LEU A 370 -0.22 -18.14 9.26
N PRO A 371 -0.43 -19.40 8.87
CA PRO A 371 -1.38 -19.77 7.83
C PRO A 371 -2.85 -19.50 8.16
N LEU A 372 -3.18 -19.31 9.43
CA LEU A 372 -4.55 -18.99 9.89
C LEU A 372 -4.70 -17.53 10.36
N PHE A 373 -3.69 -16.70 10.12
CA PHE A 373 -3.76 -15.30 10.46
C PHE A 373 -4.69 -14.56 9.51
N ASN A 374 -5.70 -13.91 10.03
CA ASN A 374 -6.69 -13.20 9.22
C ASN A 374 -6.99 -11.77 9.66
N ASP A 375 -6.53 -11.32 10.81
CA ASP A 375 -6.68 -9.93 11.26
C ASP A 375 -5.79 -9.66 12.49
N LEU A 376 -5.19 -8.48 12.50
CA LEU A 376 -4.49 -7.91 13.67
C LEU A 376 -5.46 -7.46 14.77
N GLY A 377 -6.54 -7.97 15.00
CA GLY A 377 -7.49 -7.58 16.02
C GLY A 377 -8.46 -8.68 16.37
N LYS A 378 -8.53 -9.66 15.52
CA LYS A 378 -9.36 -10.83 15.74
C LYS A 378 -8.46 -12.00 16.11
N ASN A 379 -8.95 -12.85 16.95
CA ASN A 379 -8.31 -14.12 17.28
C ASN A 379 -8.36 -15.02 16.04
N PRO A 380 -7.28 -15.25 15.30
CA PRO A 380 -7.31 -16.21 14.22
C PRO A 380 -7.56 -17.59 14.81
N LYS A 381 -8.24 -18.45 14.08
CA LYS A 381 -8.67 -19.78 14.55
C LYS A 381 -7.53 -20.56 15.21
N GLY A 382 -7.51 -20.56 16.55
CA GLY A 382 -6.56 -21.32 17.35
C GLY A 382 -5.16 -20.68 17.54
N ILE A 383 -4.90 -19.50 17.00
CA ILE A 383 -3.66 -18.77 17.23
C ILE A 383 -3.98 -17.56 18.09
N ILE A 384 -3.30 -17.44 19.22
CA ILE A 384 -3.38 -16.29 20.10
C ILE A 384 -2.11 -15.49 19.89
N TYR A 385 -2.24 -14.24 19.51
CA TYR A 385 -1.15 -13.30 19.45
C TYR A 385 -1.49 -12.04 20.22
N ALA A 386 -0.49 -11.41 20.77
CA ALA A 386 -0.65 -10.17 21.48
C ALA A 386 -0.43 -8.96 20.55
N HIS A 387 -1.30 -7.98 20.67
CA HIS A 387 -1.26 -6.80 19.86
C HIS A 387 -0.44 -5.68 20.40
N ASP A 388 -0.12 -5.77 21.65
CA ASP A 388 0.48 -4.66 22.33
C ASP A 388 1.99 -4.81 22.42
N LYS A 389 2.56 -3.82 23.06
CA LYS A 389 3.99 -3.67 23.33
C LYS A 389 4.69 -4.88 23.96
N ASP A 390 3.95 -5.85 24.44
CA ASP A 390 4.49 -7.06 25.05
C ASP A 390 4.30 -8.32 24.17
N ALA A 391 4.07 -8.13 22.88
CA ALA A 391 3.81 -9.23 21.95
C ALA A 391 4.98 -10.21 21.81
N SER A 392 6.19 -9.72 21.92
CA SER A 392 7.38 -10.55 21.87
C SER A 392 7.36 -11.66 22.94
N GLY A 393 7.53 -12.89 22.51
CA GLY A 393 7.54 -14.07 23.37
C GLY A 393 6.17 -14.60 23.82
N LYS A 394 5.07 -13.96 23.45
CA LYS A 394 3.72 -14.43 23.77
C LYS A 394 3.04 -15.20 22.63
N MET A 395 3.61 -15.16 21.45
CA MET A 395 3.08 -15.89 20.29
C MET A 395 3.48 -17.36 20.38
N LYS A 396 2.52 -18.25 20.38
CA LYS A 396 2.76 -19.69 20.23
C LYS A 396 2.91 -20.00 18.74
N ILE A 397 4.13 -20.18 18.29
CA ILE A 397 4.39 -20.72 16.96
C ILE A 397 4.30 -22.24 17.05
N GLY A 398 3.26 -22.78 16.45
CA GLY A 398 3.22 -24.21 16.19
C GLY A 398 4.05 -24.55 14.96
N PHE A 399 5.17 -25.24 15.12
CA PHE A 399 6.01 -25.75 14.06
C PHE A 399 6.62 -24.71 13.09
N LEU A 400 7.80 -24.26 13.38
CA LEU A 400 8.76 -23.89 12.35
C LEU A 400 9.22 -25.21 11.70
N GLY A 401 8.60 -25.59 10.60
CA GLY A 401 9.08 -26.67 9.77
C GLY A 401 10.46 -26.30 9.25
N GLY A 402 11.48 -26.75 9.94
CA GLY A 402 12.85 -26.63 9.44
C GLY A 402 13.02 -27.52 8.22
N LYS A 403 13.42 -26.95 7.10
CA LYS A 403 14.29 -27.54 6.11
C LYS A 403 15.53 -26.68 5.99
#